data_9dd563dd57d9369f4101581b8144a7a2
#
_entry.id   9dd563dd57d9369f4101581b8144a7a2
#
_cell.length_a   1.000
_cell.length_b   1.000
_cell.length_c   1.000
_cell.angle_alpha   90.00
_cell.angle_beta   90.00
_cell.angle_gamma   90.00
#
_symmetry.space_group_name_H-M   'P 1'
#
loop_
_entity.id
_entity.type
_entity.pdbx_description
1 polymer ?
#
loop_
_entity_poly.entity_id
_entity_poly.type
_entity_poly.pdbx_seq_one_letter_code
_entity_poly.pdbx_strand_id
1 'polypeptide(L)'
;MERGLEDMSSILKVEDLVKYYGEGENQVRAVDHTSLQIERGKFTAIVGRSGSGKSTLLHLIGGLDRPDSGKVWIDGTDIYSRKDDKLAQFRRKKIGFIFQDFNLIPSLNVWENIVLPLGLDNRKVKPREVEDILKKIGLQDKKDAMPSALSGGQKQRTAIARALVTRPAIILADEPTGGAQLVETRS
;
A
#
# COMPACT_ATOMS: atom_id res chain seq x y z
N MET A 1 17.57 26.71 9.42
CA MET A 1 16.45 26.29 10.28
C MET A 1 15.16 25.95 9.54
N GLU A 2 14.97 26.34 8.28
CA GLU A 2 13.74 26.05 7.51
C GLU A 2 13.60 24.62 6.97
N ARG A 3 14.70 23.92 6.69
CA ARG A 3 14.65 22.53 6.19
C ARG A 3 14.04 21.51 7.17
N GLY A 4 13.95 21.81 8.45
CA GLY A 4 13.42 20.90 9.45
C GLY A 4 11.90 20.93 9.62
N LEU A 5 11.23 21.98 9.22
CA LEU A 5 9.78 22.15 9.37
C LEU A 5 9.01 21.60 8.14
N GLU A 6 9.58 21.70 6.93
CA GLU A 6 9.00 21.12 5.70
C GLU A 6 9.02 19.58 5.73
N ASP A 7 10.00 19.00 6.41
CA ASP A 7 10.16 17.53 6.49
C ASP A 7 9.13 16.87 7.43
N MET A 8 8.57 17.61 8.39
CA MET A 8 7.55 17.10 9.34
C MET A 8 6.13 17.05 8.76
N SER A 9 5.84 17.76 7.68
CA SER A 9 4.53 17.76 7.02
C SER A 9 4.39 16.62 6.00
N SER A 10 5.50 16.09 5.51
CA SER A 10 5.54 15.06 4.49
C SER A 10 5.33 13.66 5.07
N ILE A 11 4.39 12.92 4.51
CA ILE A 11 4.18 11.50 4.84
C ILE A 11 5.03 10.59 3.96
N LEU A 12 5.27 11.00 2.72
CA LEU A 12 6.08 10.28 1.73
C LEU A 12 7.04 11.25 1.07
N LYS A 13 8.31 10.85 1.00
CA LYS A 13 9.34 11.51 0.21
C LYS A 13 10.11 10.46 -0.57
N VAL A 14 10.28 10.69 -1.85
CA VAL A 14 11.06 9.87 -2.78
C VAL A 14 12.13 10.75 -3.38
N GLU A 15 13.38 10.33 -3.36
CA GLU A 15 14.52 11.06 -3.92
C GLU A 15 15.29 10.19 -4.90
N ASP A 16 15.39 10.68 -6.13
CA ASP A 16 16.22 10.14 -7.20
C ASP A 16 16.06 8.62 -7.38
N LEU A 17 14.81 8.14 -7.33
CA LEU A 17 14.50 6.72 -7.34
C LEU A 17 14.70 6.14 -8.73
N VAL A 18 15.46 5.06 -8.82
CA VAL A 18 15.77 4.35 -10.06
C VAL A 18 15.44 2.88 -9.94
N LYS A 19 14.80 2.33 -10.98
CA LYS A 19 14.58 0.90 -11.14
C LYS A 19 14.59 0.52 -12.61
N TYR A 20 15.53 -0.33 -12.98
CA TYR A 20 15.63 -0.91 -14.30
C TYR A 20 15.49 -2.43 -14.23
N TYR A 21 14.88 -3.03 -15.21
CA TYR A 21 14.75 -4.47 -15.36
C TYR A 21 15.41 -4.94 -16.64
N GLY A 22 16.01 -6.12 -16.62
CA GLY A 22 16.74 -6.68 -17.76
C GLY A 22 18.14 -6.07 -17.92
N GLU A 23 18.86 -6.50 -18.94
CA GLU A 23 20.23 -6.08 -19.25
C GLU A 23 20.39 -5.77 -20.73
N GLY A 24 21.38 -4.94 -21.09
CA GLY A 24 21.74 -4.60 -22.47
C GLY A 24 20.57 -3.99 -23.24
N GLU A 25 20.34 -4.50 -24.47
CA GLU A 25 19.30 -3.98 -25.36
C GLU A 25 17.87 -4.23 -24.86
N ASN A 26 17.67 -5.20 -23.95
CA ASN A 26 16.37 -5.53 -23.35
C ASN A 26 16.12 -4.79 -22.02
N GLN A 27 16.93 -3.81 -21.66
CA GLN A 27 16.76 -3.05 -20.44
C GLN A 27 15.52 -2.16 -20.50
N VAL A 28 14.61 -2.33 -19.51
CA VAL A 28 13.42 -1.49 -19.33
C VAL A 28 13.66 -0.55 -18.15
N ARG A 29 13.65 0.75 -18.39
CA ARG A 29 13.74 1.79 -17.38
C ARG A 29 12.35 2.02 -16.80
N ALA A 30 11.97 1.22 -15.80
CA ALA A 30 10.64 1.25 -15.23
C ALA A 30 10.40 2.48 -14.33
N VAL A 31 11.43 2.90 -13.59
CA VAL A 31 11.47 4.16 -12.82
C VAL A 31 12.83 4.79 -13.08
N ASP A 32 12.84 6.02 -13.56
CA ASP A 32 14.05 6.71 -14.00
C ASP A 32 14.15 8.06 -13.30
N HIS A 33 15.10 8.18 -12.35
CA HIS A 33 15.41 9.38 -11.58
C HIS A 33 14.17 10.13 -11.04
N THR A 34 13.23 9.37 -10.47
CA THR A 34 11.95 9.91 -10.01
C THR A 34 12.05 10.48 -8.61
N SER A 35 11.62 11.72 -8.42
CA SER A 35 11.51 12.38 -7.11
C SER A 35 10.11 12.93 -6.92
N LEU A 36 9.52 12.73 -5.74
CA LEU A 36 8.22 13.28 -5.38
C LEU A 36 8.09 13.41 -3.86
N GLN A 37 7.16 14.27 -3.43
CA GLN A 37 6.84 14.45 -2.03
C GLN A 37 5.33 14.58 -1.88
N ILE A 38 4.76 13.91 -0.85
CA ILE A 38 3.34 13.94 -0.54
C ILE A 38 3.17 14.33 0.91
N GLU A 39 2.35 15.36 1.15
CA GLU A 39 2.01 15.81 2.49
C GLU A 39 1.04 14.85 3.19
N ARG A 40 1.07 14.85 4.51
CA ARG A 40 0.14 14.09 5.32
C ARG A 40 -1.32 14.54 5.09
N GLY A 41 -2.26 13.59 5.02
CA GLY A 41 -3.68 13.87 4.82
C GLY A 41 -4.06 14.22 3.38
N LYS A 42 -3.13 14.16 2.44
CA LYS A 42 -3.43 14.42 1.02
C LYS A 42 -3.79 13.14 0.29
N PHE A 43 -4.70 13.29 -0.66
CA PHE A 43 -5.02 12.30 -1.66
C PHE A 43 -4.27 12.66 -2.95
N THR A 44 -3.48 11.72 -3.48
CA THR A 44 -2.65 11.92 -4.67
C THR A 44 -2.92 10.82 -5.68
N ALA A 45 -3.17 11.20 -6.93
CA ALA A 45 -3.30 10.27 -8.04
C ALA A 45 -2.05 10.33 -8.93
N ILE A 46 -1.44 9.16 -9.19
CA ILE A 46 -0.36 9.00 -10.15
C ILE A 46 -0.99 8.54 -11.46
N VAL A 47 -0.95 9.41 -12.48
CA VAL A 47 -1.56 9.15 -13.79
C VAL A 47 -0.49 8.97 -14.87
N GLY A 48 -0.77 8.15 -15.85
CA GLY A 48 0.15 7.88 -16.97
C GLY A 48 -0.33 6.72 -17.83
N ARG A 49 0.27 6.53 -19.00
CA ARG A 49 -0.06 5.44 -19.94
C ARG A 49 0.21 4.07 -19.31
N SER A 50 -0.45 3.02 -19.82
CA SER A 50 -0.11 1.64 -19.45
C SER A 50 1.37 1.38 -19.74
N GLY A 51 2.05 0.67 -18.84
CA GLY A 51 3.48 0.39 -18.96
C GLY A 51 4.41 1.57 -18.58
N SER A 52 3.92 2.71 -18.09
CA SER A 52 4.77 3.85 -17.70
C SER A 52 5.43 3.73 -16.33
N GLY A 53 5.47 2.53 -15.72
CA GLY A 53 6.17 2.29 -14.45
C GLY A 53 5.39 2.62 -13.18
N LYS A 54 4.10 2.98 -13.26
CA LYS A 54 3.28 3.36 -12.08
C LYS A 54 3.23 2.28 -11.01
N SER A 55 2.90 1.05 -11.38
CA SER A 55 2.86 -0.09 -10.44
C SER A 55 4.25 -0.37 -9.85
N THR A 56 5.31 -0.28 -10.66
CA THR A 56 6.69 -0.38 -10.19
C THR A 56 7.00 0.69 -9.15
N LEU A 57 6.65 1.94 -9.42
CA LEU A 57 6.84 3.05 -8.48
C LEU A 57 6.10 2.80 -7.17
N LEU A 58 4.83 2.33 -7.23
CA LEU A 58 4.07 1.98 -6.02
C LEU A 58 4.69 0.81 -5.26
N HIS A 59 5.20 -0.21 -5.95
CA HIS A 59 5.89 -1.33 -5.32
C HIS A 59 7.17 -0.90 -4.63
N LEU A 60 7.95 0.00 -5.24
CA LEU A 60 9.13 0.60 -4.63
C LEU A 60 8.74 1.46 -3.42
N ILE A 61 7.76 2.34 -3.52
CA ILE A 61 7.26 3.13 -2.38
C ILE A 61 6.78 2.21 -1.26
N GLY A 62 6.09 1.13 -1.61
CA GLY A 62 5.58 0.13 -0.67
C GLY A 62 6.63 -0.82 -0.09
N GLY A 63 7.88 -0.77 -0.56
CA GLY A 63 8.94 -1.69 -0.15
C GLY A 63 8.66 -3.15 -0.53
N LEU A 64 7.89 -3.39 -1.60
CA LEU A 64 7.62 -4.72 -2.16
C LEU A 64 8.73 -5.15 -3.13
N ASP A 65 9.41 -4.19 -3.74
CA ASP A 65 10.61 -4.37 -4.56
C ASP A 65 11.70 -3.41 -4.07
N ARG A 66 12.96 -3.67 -4.42
CA ARG A 66 14.09 -2.80 -4.08
C ARG A 66 14.50 -1.94 -5.27
N PRO A 67 14.74 -0.63 -5.07
CA PRO A 67 15.29 0.21 -6.11
C PRO A 67 16.77 -0.14 -6.37
N ASP A 68 17.25 0.20 -7.56
CA ASP A 68 18.66 0.11 -7.91
C ASP A 68 19.44 1.27 -7.27
N SER A 69 18.81 2.45 -7.17
CA SER A 69 19.32 3.59 -6.42
C SER A 69 18.19 4.53 -5.97
N GLY A 70 18.54 5.53 -5.17
CA GLY A 70 17.59 6.48 -4.59
C GLY A 70 17.10 6.07 -3.22
N LYS A 71 16.17 6.85 -2.67
CA LYS A 71 15.66 6.66 -1.30
C LYS A 71 14.17 6.91 -1.22
N VAL A 72 13.54 6.22 -0.26
CA VAL A 72 12.12 6.39 0.06
C VAL A 72 11.96 6.57 1.56
N TRP A 73 11.36 7.68 1.97
CA TRP A 73 10.99 7.93 3.36
C TRP A 73 9.48 7.87 3.51
N ILE A 74 9.01 7.12 4.50
CA ILE A 74 7.61 7.09 4.92
C ILE A 74 7.56 7.41 6.40
N ASP A 75 6.76 8.41 6.76
CA ASP A 75 6.60 8.87 8.14
C ASP A 75 7.97 9.16 8.79
N GLY A 76 8.84 9.88 8.07
CA GLY A 76 10.21 10.24 8.48
C GLY A 76 11.22 9.09 8.51
N THR A 77 10.85 7.89 8.07
CA THR A 77 11.71 6.71 8.11
C THR A 77 12.19 6.33 6.71
N ASP A 78 13.50 6.29 6.47
CA ASP A 78 14.09 5.67 5.28
C ASP A 78 13.84 4.16 5.33
N ILE A 79 12.97 3.67 4.43
CA ILE A 79 12.52 2.29 4.46
C ILE A 79 13.59 1.31 3.98
N TYR A 80 14.49 1.75 3.09
CA TYR A 80 15.54 0.91 2.51
C TYR A 80 16.84 0.86 3.32
N SER A 81 16.99 1.71 4.34
CA SER A 81 18.03 1.56 5.35
C SER A 81 17.83 0.32 6.24
N ARG A 82 16.67 -0.33 6.15
CA ARG A 82 16.27 -1.48 6.97
C ARG A 82 16.63 -2.80 6.30
N LYS A 83 16.96 -3.81 7.13
CA LYS A 83 17.03 -5.22 6.70
C LYS A 83 15.63 -5.73 6.36
N ASP A 84 15.53 -6.77 5.52
CA ASP A 84 14.27 -7.27 4.97
C ASP A 84 13.20 -7.60 6.02
N ASP A 85 13.58 -8.25 7.12
CA ASP A 85 12.65 -8.54 8.22
C ASP A 85 12.05 -7.29 8.85
N LYS A 86 12.88 -6.24 9.05
CA LYS A 86 12.45 -4.96 9.61
C LYS A 86 11.64 -4.15 8.61
N LEU A 87 11.95 -4.25 7.33
CA LEU A 87 11.16 -3.67 6.25
C LEU A 87 9.78 -4.33 6.19
N ALA A 88 9.72 -5.67 6.26
CA ALA A 88 8.46 -6.40 6.30
C ALA A 88 7.58 -6.03 7.51
N GLN A 89 8.18 -5.87 8.70
CA GLN A 89 7.48 -5.38 9.89
C GLN A 89 6.96 -3.94 9.70
N PHE A 90 7.77 -3.06 9.10
CA PHE A 90 7.40 -1.68 8.81
C PHE A 90 6.21 -1.63 7.85
N ARG A 91 6.25 -2.40 6.75
CA ARG A 91 5.12 -2.49 5.81
C ARG A 91 3.82 -2.86 6.52
N ARG A 92 3.80 -3.96 7.29
CA ARG A 92 2.59 -4.40 8.00
C ARG A 92 2.00 -3.35 8.92
N LYS A 93 2.83 -2.49 9.51
CA LYS A 93 2.41 -1.48 10.50
C LYS A 93 2.03 -0.14 9.88
N LYS A 94 2.74 0.26 8.84
CA LYS A 94 2.70 1.64 8.33
C LYS A 94 2.08 1.78 6.95
N ILE A 95 1.98 0.70 6.17
CA ILE A 95 1.52 0.75 4.79
C ILE A 95 0.30 -0.16 4.63
N GLY A 96 -0.81 0.41 4.14
CA GLY A 96 -1.94 -0.35 3.62
C GLY A 96 -1.78 -0.50 2.11
N PHE A 97 -1.83 -1.74 1.60
CA PHE A 97 -1.72 -1.97 0.16
C PHE A 97 -3.03 -2.51 -0.39
N ILE A 98 -3.53 -1.90 -1.47
CA ILE A 98 -4.70 -2.34 -2.23
C ILE A 98 -4.20 -2.69 -3.63
N PHE A 99 -4.25 -3.98 -3.97
CA PHE A 99 -3.79 -4.51 -5.24
C PHE A 99 -4.92 -4.55 -6.27
N GLN A 100 -4.58 -4.47 -7.54
CA GLN A 100 -5.52 -4.59 -8.66
C GLN A 100 -6.31 -5.90 -8.62
N ASP A 101 -5.65 -7.03 -8.35
CA ASP A 101 -6.25 -8.36 -8.26
C ASP A 101 -6.78 -8.72 -6.87
N PHE A 102 -6.99 -7.70 -5.99
CA PHE A 102 -7.47 -7.83 -4.62
C PHE A 102 -6.56 -8.65 -3.70
N ASN A 103 -5.87 -9.66 -4.20
CA ASN A 103 -4.97 -10.58 -3.47
C ASN A 103 -5.58 -11.09 -2.15
N LEU A 104 -6.86 -11.49 -2.18
CA LEU A 104 -7.49 -12.16 -1.05
C LEU A 104 -6.97 -13.60 -0.96
N ILE A 105 -6.75 -14.08 0.27
CA ILE A 105 -6.38 -15.47 0.51
C ILE A 105 -7.61 -16.36 0.27
N PRO A 106 -7.61 -17.27 -0.71
CA PRO A 106 -8.82 -18.00 -1.11
C PRO A 106 -9.36 -18.93 -0.03
N SER A 107 -8.50 -19.42 0.87
CA SER A 107 -8.84 -20.32 1.99
C SER A 107 -9.30 -19.59 3.25
N LEU A 108 -9.36 -18.26 3.24
CA LEU A 108 -9.82 -17.45 4.35
C LEU A 108 -11.12 -16.74 3.97
N ASN A 109 -12.09 -16.67 4.90
CA ASN A 109 -13.32 -15.92 4.71
C ASN A 109 -13.06 -14.38 4.74
N VAL A 110 -14.10 -13.57 4.57
CA VAL A 110 -14.02 -12.09 4.59
C VAL A 110 -13.41 -11.59 5.90
N TRP A 111 -13.90 -12.05 7.06
CA TRP A 111 -13.39 -11.66 8.36
C TRP A 111 -11.91 -11.98 8.51
N GLU A 112 -11.54 -13.22 8.22
CA GLU A 112 -10.16 -13.71 8.33
C GLU A 112 -9.20 -12.95 7.41
N ASN A 113 -9.61 -12.68 6.16
CA ASN A 113 -8.83 -11.84 5.24
C ASN A 113 -8.59 -10.44 5.81
N ILE A 114 -9.62 -9.82 6.42
CA ILE A 114 -9.50 -8.48 7.00
C ILE A 114 -8.54 -8.46 8.19
N VAL A 115 -8.63 -9.44 9.10
CA VAL A 115 -7.83 -9.44 10.33
C VAL A 115 -6.43 -10.03 10.16
N LEU A 116 -6.14 -10.67 9.04
CA LEU A 116 -4.87 -11.33 8.76
C LEU A 116 -3.62 -10.47 9.08
N PRO A 117 -3.56 -9.18 8.66
CA PRO A 117 -2.38 -8.35 8.96
C PRO A 117 -2.18 -8.11 10.46
N LEU A 118 -3.26 -8.08 11.25
CA LEU A 118 -3.17 -7.95 12.71
C LEU A 118 -2.56 -9.20 13.33
N GLY A 119 -3.00 -10.39 12.88
CA GLY A 119 -2.46 -11.68 13.33
C GLY A 119 -0.97 -11.83 13.02
N LEU A 120 -0.54 -11.47 11.80
CA LEU A 120 0.86 -11.49 11.38
C LEU A 120 1.77 -10.54 12.18
N ASP A 121 1.20 -9.52 12.80
CA ASP A 121 1.92 -8.55 13.66
C ASP A 121 1.69 -8.82 15.16
N ASN A 122 1.11 -9.97 15.53
CA ASN A 122 0.76 -10.36 16.90
C ASN A 122 -0.11 -9.31 17.64
N ARG A 123 -0.93 -8.56 16.90
CA ARG A 123 -1.85 -7.57 17.45
C ARG A 123 -3.18 -8.24 17.81
N LYS A 124 -3.73 -7.88 18.96
CA LYS A 124 -5.06 -8.34 19.34
C LYS A 124 -6.11 -7.79 18.39
N VAL A 125 -6.93 -8.68 17.84
CA VAL A 125 -8.13 -8.30 17.09
C VAL A 125 -9.16 -7.75 18.09
N LYS A 126 -9.71 -6.58 17.76
CA LYS A 126 -10.83 -5.99 18.49
C LYS A 126 -12.11 -6.19 17.67
N PRO A 127 -12.97 -7.16 18.01
CA PRO A 127 -14.11 -7.53 17.18
C PRO A 127 -15.00 -6.34 16.79
N ARG A 128 -15.30 -5.46 17.72
CA ARG A 128 -16.12 -4.25 17.45
C ARG A 128 -15.54 -3.36 16.37
N GLU A 129 -14.21 -3.13 16.36
CA GLU A 129 -13.57 -2.29 15.33
C GLU A 129 -13.68 -2.94 13.94
N VAL A 130 -13.58 -4.27 13.86
CA VAL A 130 -13.73 -5.01 12.59
C VAL A 130 -15.18 -5.01 12.13
N GLU A 131 -16.15 -5.19 13.06
CA GLU A 131 -17.58 -5.10 12.77
C GLU A 131 -17.96 -3.71 12.24
N ASP A 132 -17.41 -2.65 12.83
CA ASP A 132 -17.61 -1.27 12.34
C ASP A 132 -17.05 -1.07 10.93
N ILE A 133 -15.91 -1.67 10.62
CA ILE A 133 -15.35 -1.66 9.26
C ILE A 133 -16.28 -2.41 8.31
N LEU A 134 -16.69 -3.63 8.66
CA LEU A 134 -17.63 -4.44 7.87
C LEU A 134 -18.93 -3.68 7.59
N LYS A 135 -19.46 -2.96 8.57
CA LYS A 135 -20.63 -2.10 8.41
C LYS A 135 -20.38 -0.98 7.39
N LYS A 136 -19.26 -0.28 7.50
CA LYS A 136 -18.91 0.82 6.61
C LYS A 136 -18.75 0.37 5.15
N ILE A 137 -18.29 -0.86 4.93
CA ILE A 137 -18.11 -1.42 3.58
C ILE A 137 -19.32 -2.24 3.11
N GLY A 138 -20.40 -2.36 3.91
CA GLY A 138 -21.63 -3.08 3.56
C GLY A 138 -21.43 -4.59 3.37
N LEU A 139 -20.64 -5.23 4.24
CA LEU A 139 -20.33 -6.66 4.18
C LEU A 139 -20.59 -7.41 5.50
N GLN A 140 -21.46 -6.87 6.41
CA GLN A 140 -21.76 -7.53 7.68
C GLN A 140 -22.31 -8.94 7.49
N ASP A 141 -23.25 -9.09 6.54
CA ASP A 141 -23.92 -10.36 6.24
C ASP A 141 -23.02 -11.34 5.43
N LYS A 142 -21.83 -10.90 5.07
CA LYS A 142 -20.85 -11.66 4.28
C LYS A 142 -19.56 -11.96 5.03
N LYS A 143 -19.50 -11.68 6.34
CA LYS A 143 -18.28 -11.84 7.12
C LYS A 143 -17.68 -13.25 7.06
N ASP A 144 -18.53 -14.27 6.96
CA ASP A 144 -18.13 -15.68 6.90
C ASP A 144 -18.05 -16.23 5.45
N ALA A 145 -18.32 -15.38 4.43
CA ALA A 145 -18.28 -15.81 3.05
C ALA A 145 -16.84 -15.95 2.55
N MET A 146 -16.61 -16.98 1.73
CA MET A 146 -15.31 -17.20 1.07
C MET A 146 -15.15 -16.25 -0.14
N PRO A 147 -13.92 -15.91 -0.56
CA PRO A 147 -13.68 -15.06 -1.71
C PRO A 147 -14.34 -15.53 -3.01
N SER A 148 -14.48 -16.84 -3.20
CA SER A 148 -15.17 -17.43 -4.37
C SER A 148 -16.65 -17.09 -4.45
N ALA A 149 -17.29 -16.79 -3.32
CA ALA A 149 -18.70 -16.42 -3.22
C ALA A 149 -18.96 -14.91 -3.30
N LEU A 150 -17.90 -14.11 -3.52
CA LEU A 150 -17.97 -12.64 -3.56
C LEU A 150 -17.94 -12.11 -5.00
N SER A 151 -18.74 -11.07 -5.27
CA SER A 151 -18.58 -10.27 -6.49
C SER A 151 -17.25 -9.50 -6.49
N GLY A 152 -16.79 -9.03 -7.66
CA GLY A 152 -15.57 -8.23 -7.79
C GLY A 152 -15.56 -7.01 -6.85
N GLY A 153 -16.67 -6.26 -6.78
CA GLY A 153 -16.80 -5.13 -5.88
C GLY A 153 -16.77 -5.52 -4.39
N GLN A 154 -17.30 -6.70 -4.03
CA GLN A 154 -17.20 -7.21 -2.65
C GLN A 154 -15.76 -7.63 -2.30
N LYS A 155 -15.05 -8.28 -3.22
CA LYS A 155 -13.62 -8.60 -3.06
C LYS A 155 -12.79 -7.34 -2.86
N GLN A 156 -13.03 -6.32 -3.67
CA GLN A 156 -12.35 -5.04 -3.57
C GLN A 156 -12.60 -4.36 -2.22
N ARG A 157 -13.87 -4.27 -1.77
CA ARG A 157 -14.19 -3.72 -0.46
C ARG A 157 -13.53 -4.51 0.68
N THR A 158 -13.45 -5.84 0.57
CA THR A 158 -12.71 -6.68 1.53
C THR A 158 -11.22 -6.34 1.54
N ALA A 159 -10.58 -6.15 0.37
CA ALA A 159 -9.18 -5.76 0.26
C ALA A 159 -8.93 -4.36 0.86
N ILE A 160 -9.84 -3.41 0.63
CA ILE A 160 -9.79 -2.07 1.25
C ILE A 160 -9.88 -2.20 2.78
N ALA A 161 -10.82 -2.98 3.30
CA ALA A 161 -10.96 -3.19 4.74
C ALA A 161 -9.72 -3.82 5.36
N ARG A 162 -9.10 -4.80 4.68
CA ARG A 162 -7.83 -5.40 5.09
C ARG A 162 -6.69 -4.38 5.16
N ALA A 163 -6.64 -3.46 4.20
CA ALA A 163 -5.63 -2.40 4.22
C ALA A 163 -5.85 -1.39 5.36
N LEU A 164 -7.11 -1.09 5.69
CA LEU A 164 -7.47 -0.10 6.71
C LEU A 164 -7.38 -0.61 8.16
N VAL A 165 -7.55 -1.92 8.39
CA VAL A 165 -7.66 -2.50 9.74
C VAL A 165 -6.43 -2.25 10.61
N THR A 166 -5.25 -2.15 9.98
CA THR A 166 -3.98 -1.86 10.68
C THR A 166 -3.83 -0.39 11.07
N ARG A 167 -4.70 0.49 10.57
CA ARG A 167 -4.60 1.96 10.67
C ARG A 167 -3.25 2.46 10.17
N PRO A 168 -2.93 2.21 8.89
CA PRO A 168 -1.62 2.54 8.34
C PRO A 168 -1.41 4.06 8.26
N ALA A 169 -0.14 4.49 8.16
CA ALA A 169 0.22 5.89 7.94
C ALA A 169 -0.06 6.33 6.50
N ILE A 170 0.07 5.41 5.54
CA ILE A 170 -0.16 5.65 4.12
C ILE A 170 -0.88 4.45 3.50
N ILE A 171 -1.78 4.71 2.53
CA ILE A 171 -2.41 3.70 1.71
C ILE A 171 -1.90 3.85 0.28
N LEU A 172 -1.41 2.75 -0.28
CA LEU A 172 -1.00 2.64 -1.67
C LEU A 172 -2.02 1.78 -2.41
N ALA A 173 -2.59 2.29 -3.49
CA ALA A 173 -3.59 1.57 -4.25
C ALA A 173 -3.19 1.50 -5.72
N ASP A 174 -3.06 0.27 -6.23
CA ASP A 174 -2.75 -0.01 -7.62
C ASP A 174 -4.04 -0.30 -8.37
N GLU A 175 -4.44 0.60 -9.27
CA GLU A 175 -5.66 0.55 -10.09
C GLU A 175 -6.95 0.13 -9.34
N PRO A 176 -7.28 0.76 -8.21
CA PRO A 176 -8.40 0.32 -7.36
C PRO A 176 -9.78 0.46 -8.04
N THR A 177 -9.85 1.14 -9.19
CA THR A 177 -11.09 1.37 -9.95
C THR A 177 -10.95 1.08 -11.45
N GLY A 178 -9.87 0.40 -11.86
CA GLY A 178 -9.62 0.04 -13.26
C GLY A 178 -9.01 1.16 -14.11
N GLY A 179 -8.13 2.00 -13.56
CA GLY A 179 -7.39 2.99 -14.35
C GLY A 179 -6.67 4.12 -13.61
N ALA A 180 -6.86 4.26 -12.31
CA ALA A 180 -6.17 5.29 -11.52
C ALA A 180 -5.46 4.69 -10.30
N GLN A 181 -4.21 5.08 -10.08
CA GLN A 181 -3.47 4.70 -8.87
C GLN A 181 -3.60 5.80 -7.82
N LEU A 182 -3.97 5.40 -6.61
CA LEU A 182 -4.30 6.31 -5.52
C LEU A 182 -3.31 6.16 -4.38
N VAL A 183 -2.83 7.29 -3.87
CA VAL A 183 -2.09 7.37 -2.62
C VAL A 183 -2.90 8.21 -1.64
N GLU A 184 -3.42 7.60 -0.58
CA GLU A 184 -4.14 8.30 0.47
C GLU A 184 -3.31 8.34 1.75
N THR A 185 -3.23 9.51 2.36
CA THR A 185 -2.53 9.71 3.63
C THR A 185 -3.52 10.11 4.71
N ARG A 186 -3.37 9.58 5.93
CA ARG A 186 -4.19 9.99 7.07
C ARG A 186 -3.62 11.23 7.73
N SER A 187 -4.49 12.18 8.02
CA SER A 187 -4.25 13.30 8.92
C SER A 187 -4.29 12.85 10.39
#